data_5f117fff4c2d3f1140be03895960bc7f
#
_entry.id   5f117fff4c2d3f1140be03895960bc7f
#
_cell.length_a   1.000
_cell.length_b   1.000
_cell.length_c   1.000
_cell.angle_alpha   90.00
_cell.angle_beta   90.00
_cell.angle_gamma   90.00
#
_symmetry.space_group_name_H-M   'P 1'
#
loop_
_entity.id
_entity.type
_entity.pdbx_description
1 polymer ?
#
loop_
_entity_poly.entity_id
_entity_poly.type
_entity_poly.pdbx_seq_one_letter_code
_entity_poly.pdbx_strand_id
1 'polypeptide(L)'
;LAKMLRDGTGVRKNAVLAYEYFKDAFSGFSLMEEKSSDDKLQYRLGWMLHTGTGTEKNDVLAEEYWKQAVKLGNPYAQYALAKLWLDIGTGDLEQAVEWMKIAADDNGNQNAQYRLGKIYLQGKYVTQDVKKAEAYFKMAAEQENEYAAYQLGKLYLSEEFLPKDVEKGIRWMETAAEKGNQYAQYTLGKLYLYGYDIPQDREKAVHYLRASAEQGNIYAQFFLDRMDSSHEPSAILTATRLLRHLEKLFQEDYQRNISGSIYRIDRKRRRRLAEKKHAQGHKEDDQEPVQKIY
;
A
#
# COMPACT_ATOMS: atom_id res chain seq x y z
N LEU A 1 -6.97 14.45 22.41
CA LEU A 1 -7.00 13.38 23.40
C LEU A 1 -7.15 12.00 22.74
N ALA A 2 -8.13 11.78 21.83
CA ALA A 2 -8.35 10.50 21.17
C ALA A 2 -7.08 9.92 20.51
N LYS A 3 -6.34 10.73 19.74
CA LYS A 3 -5.05 10.33 19.15
C LYS A 3 -4.02 9.96 20.21
N MET A 4 -3.90 10.74 21.27
CA MET A 4 -2.97 10.46 22.38
C MET A 4 -3.26 9.11 23.05
N LEU A 5 -4.54 8.84 23.31
CA LEU A 5 -4.98 7.55 23.87
C LEU A 5 -4.75 6.37 22.92
N ARG A 6 -4.92 6.57 21.63
CA ARG A 6 -4.64 5.55 20.61
C ARG A 6 -3.16 5.23 20.52
N ASP A 7 -2.32 6.26 20.47
CA ASP A 7 -0.90 6.14 20.20
C ASP A 7 -0.06 5.98 21.49
N GLY A 8 -0.63 6.31 22.66
CA GLY A 8 0.06 6.30 23.95
C GLY A 8 0.98 7.51 24.16
N THR A 9 0.78 8.59 23.41
CA THR A 9 1.62 9.80 23.47
C THR A 9 1.21 10.68 24.64
N GLY A 10 2.04 10.72 25.69
CA GLY A 10 1.79 11.52 26.89
C GLY A 10 0.70 10.97 27.83
N VAL A 11 0.01 9.88 27.46
CA VAL A 11 -1.00 9.18 28.25
C VAL A 11 -0.89 7.67 28.05
N ARG A 12 -1.38 6.88 28.99
CA ARG A 12 -1.43 5.43 28.84
C ARG A 12 -2.35 5.07 27.67
N LYS A 13 -1.85 4.22 26.77
CA LYS A 13 -2.61 3.71 25.62
C LYS A 13 -3.91 3.04 26.05
N ASN A 14 -5.04 3.49 25.49
CA ASN A 14 -6.37 2.94 25.72
C ASN A 14 -7.19 3.02 24.41
N ALA A 15 -7.24 1.90 23.70
CA ALA A 15 -7.90 1.84 22.40
C ALA A 15 -9.43 2.00 22.48
N VAL A 16 -10.06 1.51 23.57
CA VAL A 16 -11.51 1.59 23.76
C VAL A 16 -11.91 3.05 23.97
N LEU A 17 -11.27 3.73 24.92
CA LEU A 17 -11.55 5.12 25.22
C LEU A 17 -11.20 6.04 24.03
N ALA A 18 -10.13 5.73 23.30
CA ALA A 18 -9.79 6.44 22.07
C ALA A 18 -10.91 6.33 21.02
N TYR A 19 -11.49 5.14 20.86
CA TYR A 19 -12.60 4.92 19.92
C TYR A 19 -13.85 5.73 20.32
N GLU A 20 -14.21 5.75 21.59
CA GLU A 20 -15.34 6.55 22.10
C GLU A 20 -15.16 8.05 21.80
N TYR A 21 -13.99 8.61 22.11
CA TYR A 21 -13.69 10.02 21.77
C TYR A 21 -13.69 10.29 20.26
N PHE A 22 -13.26 9.32 19.43
CA PHE A 22 -13.37 9.47 17.99
C PHE A 22 -14.83 9.42 17.52
N LYS A 23 -15.68 8.58 18.14
CA LYS A 23 -17.11 8.50 17.86
C LYS A 23 -17.82 9.81 18.20
N ASP A 24 -17.53 10.39 19.35
CA ASP A 24 -18.06 11.69 19.75
C ASP A 24 -17.62 12.79 18.77
N ALA A 25 -16.34 12.76 18.36
CA ALA A 25 -15.83 13.71 17.38
C ALA A 25 -16.51 13.55 16.01
N PHE A 26 -16.75 12.31 15.55
CA PHE A 26 -17.48 12.07 14.30
C PHE A 26 -18.90 12.61 14.36
N SER A 27 -19.63 12.33 15.43
CA SER A 27 -20.99 12.85 15.64
C SER A 27 -21.02 14.38 15.69
N GLY A 28 -20.06 14.99 16.41
CA GLY A 28 -19.94 16.45 16.48
C GLY A 28 -19.62 17.08 15.11
N PHE A 29 -18.73 16.48 14.34
CA PHE A 29 -18.40 16.96 12.99
C PHE A 29 -19.58 16.82 12.03
N SER A 30 -20.36 15.72 12.10
CA SER A 30 -21.56 15.53 11.28
C SER A 30 -22.61 16.61 11.56
N LEU A 31 -22.86 16.93 12.83
CA LEU A 31 -23.77 18.01 13.22
C LEU A 31 -23.29 19.41 12.80
N MET A 32 -21.98 19.62 12.74
CA MET A 32 -21.41 20.88 12.26
C MET A 32 -21.55 20.99 10.74
N GLU A 33 -21.36 19.90 10.02
CA GLU A 33 -21.46 19.85 8.56
C GLU A 33 -22.89 20.14 8.08
N GLU A 34 -23.91 19.64 8.78
CA GLU A 34 -25.33 19.95 8.49
C GLU A 34 -25.62 21.46 8.54
N LYS A 35 -24.84 22.25 9.30
CA LYS A 35 -25.02 23.69 9.49
C LYS A 35 -24.14 24.54 8.57
N SER A 36 -23.04 24.01 8.10
CA SER A 36 -22.07 24.75 7.28
C SER A 36 -21.28 23.83 6.39
N SER A 37 -21.32 24.07 5.08
CA SER A 37 -20.45 23.35 4.13
C SER A 37 -19.02 23.85 4.25
N ASP A 38 -18.20 23.16 5.05
CA ASP A 38 -16.78 23.44 5.25
C ASP A 38 -15.94 22.33 4.57
N ASP A 39 -15.02 22.73 3.68
CA ASP A 39 -14.20 21.82 2.91
C ASP A 39 -13.30 20.94 3.77
N LYS A 40 -12.77 21.48 4.86
CA LYS A 40 -11.88 20.76 5.79
C LYS A 40 -12.68 19.77 6.63
N LEU A 41 -13.89 20.15 6.99
CA LEU A 41 -14.80 19.31 7.77
C LEU A 41 -15.25 18.12 6.93
N GLN A 42 -15.65 18.35 5.68
CA GLN A 42 -16.03 17.30 4.73
C GLN A 42 -14.84 16.35 4.44
N TYR A 43 -13.64 16.91 4.22
CA TYR A 43 -12.44 16.08 4.09
C TYR A 43 -12.23 15.19 5.32
N ARG A 44 -12.38 15.74 6.51
CA ARG A 44 -12.18 15.04 7.78
C ARG A 44 -13.19 13.93 8.02
N LEU A 45 -14.47 14.18 7.73
CA LEU A 45 -15.54 13.16 7.78
C LEU A 45 -15.26 12.03 6.80
N GLY A 46 -14.91 12.34 5.56
CA GLY A 46 -14.51 11.35 4.57
C GLY A 46 -13.33 10.50 5.04
N TRP A 47 -12.32 11.13 5.67
CA TRP A 47 -11.17 10.40 6.23
C TRP A 47 -11.57 9.45 7.37
N MET A 48 -12.45 9.90 8.28
CA MET A 48 -12.93 9.08 9.40
C MET A 48 -13.73 7.88 8.90
N LEU A 49 -14.57 8.05 7.90
CA LEU A 49 -15.33 6.98 7.24
C LEU A 49 -14.42 5.99 6.50
N HIS A 50 -13.42 6.49 5.77
CA HIS A 50 -12.48 5.64 5.04
C HIS A 50 -11.63 4.77 5.98
N THR A 51 -11.21 5.33 7.11
CA THR A 51 -10.36 4.63 8.08
C THR A 51 -11.14 3.84 9.13
N GLY A 52 -12.45 4.03 9.24
CA GLY A 52 -13.25 3.48 10.33
C GLY A 52 -12.92 4.11 11.70
N THR A 53 -12.45 5.36 11.71
CA THR A 53 -12.04 6.05 12.94
C THR A 53 -13.24 6.68 13.61
N GLY A 54 -13.73 6.08 14.69
CA GLY A 54 -14.92 6.51 15.44
C GLY A 54 -16.26 6.25 14.74
N THR A 55 -16.23 5.53 13.63
CA THR A 55 -17.41 5.11 12.87
C THR A 55 -17.12 3.79 12.17
N GLU A 56 -18.12 3.14 11.61
CA GLU A 56 -17.91 2.02 10.71
C GLU A 56 -17.26 2.50 9.40
N LYS A 57 -16.35 1.68 8.89
CA LYS A 57 -15.68 1.97 7.62
C LYS A 57 -16.69 1.96 6.46
N ASN A 58 -16.76 3.07 5.73
CA ASN A 58 -17.62 3.23 4.57
C ASN A 58 -16.94 4.04 3.47
N ASP A 59 -16.31 3.37 2.53
CA ASP A 59 -15.58 4.01 1.43
C ASP A 59 -16.51 4.72 0.44
N VAL A 60 -17.77 4.29 0.31
CA VAL A 60 -18.76 4.95 -0.56
C VAL A 60 -19.13 6.32 -0.02
N LEU A 61 -19.46 6.40 1.26
CA LEU A 61 -19.81 7.66 1.90
C LEU A 61 -18.56 8.57 2.05
N ALA A 62 -17.39 8.00 2.27
CA ALA A 62 -16.12 8.74 2.25
C ALA A 62 -15.88 9.42 0.90
N GLU A 63 -16.14 8.71 -0.19
CA GLU A 63 -16.05 9.24 -1.56
C GLU A 63 -17.00 10.42 -1.77
N GLU A 64 -18.22 10.33 -1.29
CA GLU A 64 -19.22 11.41 -1.40
C GLU A 64 -18.75 12.67 -0.67
N TYR A 65 -18.29 12.55 0.58
CA TYR A 65 -17.75 13.68 1.35
C TYR A 65 -16.52 14.27 0.68
N TRP A 66 -15.60 13.46 0.17
CA TRP A 66 -14.43 13.97 -0.53
C TRP A 66 -14.78 14.65 -1.86
N LYS A 67 -15.77 14.16 -2.61
CA LYS A 67 -16.28 14.86 -3.81
C LYS A 67 -16.84 16.25 -3.49
N GLN A 68 -17.52 16.37 -2.35
CA GLN A 68 -18.03 17.67 -1.89
C GLN A 68 -16.85 18.60 -1.49
N ALA A 69 -15.89 18.10 -0.73
CA ALA A 69 -14.70 18.87 -0.34
C ALA A 69 -13.87 19.30 -1.56
N VAL A 70 -13.77 18.47 -2.60
CA VAL A 70 -13.10 18.82 -3.87
C VAL A 70 -13.82 19.96 -4.58
N LYS A 71 -15.15 19.96 -4.62
CA LYS A 71 -15.93 21.07 -5.20
C LYS A 71 -15.68 22.41 -4.49
N LEU A 72 -15.35 22.36 -3.20
CA LEU A 72 -14.95 23.52 -2.40
C LEU A 72 -13.44 23.84 -2.49
N GLY A 73 -12.69 23.12 -3.30
CA GLY A 73 -11.28 23.38 -3.56
C GLY A 73 -10.30 22.76 -2.57
N ASN A 74 -10.71 21.77 -1.78
CA ASN A 74 -9.82 21.12 -0.81
C ASN A 74 -8.75 20.23 -1.49
N PRO A 75 -7.44 20.54 -1.41
CA PRO A 75 -6.39 19.77 -2.07
C PRO A 75 -6.13 18.41 -1.42
N TYR A 76 -6.39 18.29 -0.13
CA TYR A 76 -6.25 17.02 0.59
C TYR A 76 -7.34 16.03 0.17
N ALA A 77 -8.55 16.54 -0.11
CA ALA A 77 -9.66 15.73 -0.62
C ALA A 77 -9.39 15.26 -2.06
N GLN A 78 -8.79 16.10 -2.92
CA GLN A 78 -8.35 15.70 -4.26
C GLN A 78 -7.37 14.52 -4.20
N TYR A 79 -6.35 14.62 -3.36
CA TYR A 79 -5.40 13.53 -3.16
C TYR A 79 -6.06 12.26 -2.58
N ALA A 80 -6.91 12.40 -1.57
CA ALA A 80 -7.57 11.26 -0.94
C ALA A 80 -8.51 10.53 -1.90
N LEU A 81 -9.27 11.29 -2.69
CA LEU A 81 -10.18 10.76 -3.70
C LEU A 81 -9.42 10.10 -4.86
N ALA A 82 -8.38 10.74 -5.36
CA ALA A 82 -7.49 10.17 -6.37
C ALA A 82 -6.88 8.85 -5.90
N LYS A 83 -6.39 8.83 -4.66
CA LYS A 83 -5.87 7.62 -4.03
C LYS A 83 -6.91 6.51 -3.98
N LEU A 84 -8.12 6.81 -3.52
CA LEU A 84 -9.21 5.84 -3.42
C LEU A 84 -9.55 5.26 -4.80
N TRP A 85 -9.74 6.11 -5.80
CA TRP A 85 -10.10 5.69 -7.16
C TRP A 85 -9.02 4.83 -7.82
N LEU A 86 -7.76 5.21 -7.67
CA LEU A 86 -6.63 4.43 -8.20
C LEU A 86 -6.44 3.08 -7.48
N ASP A 87 -6.73 3.02 -6.18
CA ASP A 87 -6.63 1.78 -5.40
C ASP A 87 -7.75 0.79 -5.76
N ILE A 88 -8.96 1.29 -5.95
CA ILE A 88 -10.13 0.46 -6.29
C ILE A 88 -10.21 0.20 -7.80
N GLY A 89 -9.71 1.09 -8.63
CA GLY A 89 -9.85 1.07 -10.07
C GLY A 89 -11.26 1.49 -10.52
N THR A 90 -11.86 2.45 -9.82
CA THR A 90 -13.19 3.02 -10.09
C THR A 90 -13.10 4.53 -10.19
N GLY A 91 -14.19 5.19 -10.54
CA GLY A 91 -14.23 6.63 -10.71
C GLY A 91 -13.53 7.10 -11.98
N ASP A 92 -13.22 8.37 -12.03
CA ASP A 92 -12.47 8.98 -13.13
C ASP A 92 -10.96 8.79 -12.90
N LEU A 93 -10.40 7.77 -13.55
CA LEU A 93 -9.00 7.39 -13.36
C LEU A 93 -8.02 8.37 -14.02
N GLU A 94 -8.41 9.02 -15.10
CA GLU A 94 -7.60 10.07 -15.75
C GLU A 94 -7.51 11.29 -14.84
N GLN A 95 -8.64 11.75 -14.32
CA GLN A 95 -8.69 12.83 -13.34
C GLN A 95 -7.93 12.49 -12.06
N ALA A 96 -8.02 11.23 -11.60
CA ALA A 96 -7.28 10.78 -10.42
C ALA A 96 -5.76 10.87 -10.63
N VAL A 97 -5.26 10.51 -11.81
CA VAL A 97 -3.84 10.67 -12.14
C VAL A 97 -3.44 12.14 -12.17
N GLU A 98 -4.27 13.02 -12.76
CA GLU A 98 -3.98 14.46 -12.76
C GLU A 98 -3.95 15.05 -11.34
N TRP A 99 -4.90 14.72 -10.49
CA TRP A 99 -4.86 15.17 -9.09
C TRP A 99 -3.65 14.60 -8.33
N MET A 100 -3.25 13.37 -8.66
CA MET A 100 -2.04 12.80 -8.08
C MET A 100 -0.78 13.55 -8.52
N LYS A 101 -0.72 14.04 -9.79
CA LYS A 101 0.36 14.90 -10.29
C LYS A 101 0.36 16.24 -9.56
N ILE A 102 -0.78 16.91 -9.44
CA ILE A 102 -0.89 18.17 -8.69
C ILE A 102 -0.37 17.99 -7.26
N ALA A 103 -0.78 16.90 -6.59
CA ALA A 103 -0.32 16.62 -5.24
C ALA A 103 1.20 16.36 -5.16
N ALA A 104 1.79 15.75 -6.19
CA ALA A 104 3.21 15.42 -6.24
C ALA A 104 4.07 16.63 -6.63
N ASP A 105 3.67 17.36 -7.67
CA ASP A 105 4.48 18.39 -8.31
C ASP A 105 4.28 19.75 -7.63
N ASP A 106 3.04 20.16 -7.40
CA ASP A 106 2.72 21.48 -6.84
C ASP A 106 2.78 21.50 -5.32
N ASN A 107 2.32 20.40 -4.66
CA ASN A 107 2.26 20.32 -3.22
C ASN A 107 3.44 19.54 -2.59
N GLY A 108 4.33 19.00 -3.41
CA GLY A 108 5.51 18.26 -2.94
C GLY A 108 5.19 17.01 -2.11
N ASN A 109 3.99 16.45 -2.26
CA ASN A 109 3.55 15.30 -1.45
C ASN A 109 4.33 14.04 -1.77
N GLN A 110 5.22 13.62 -0.88
CA GLN A 110 6.09 12.44 -1.06
C GLN A 110 5.32 11.14 -1.33
N ASN A 111 4.11 10.99 -0.77
CA ASN A 111 3.30 9.80 -1.01
C ASN A 111 2.68 9.81 -2.41
N ALA A 112 2.30 10.99 -2.91
CA ALA A 112 1.85 11.16 -4.29
C ALA A 112 2.99 10.88 -5.27
N GLN A 113 4.18 11.41 -5.01
CA GLN A 113 5.39 11.14 -5.81
C GLN A 113 5.71 9.65 -5.84
N TYR A 114 5.74 8.97 -4.69
CA TYR A 114 5.94 7.53 -4.65
C TYR A 114 4.88 6.76 -5.46
N ARG A 115 3.60 7.14 -5.36
CA ARG A 115 2.51 6.50 -6.11
C ARG A 115 2.63 6.73 -7.60
N LEU A 116 2.97 7.95 -8.04
CA LEU A 116 3.21 8.23 -9.46
C LEU A 116 4.39 7.43 -9.99
N GLY A 117 5.48 7.34 -9.23
CA GLY A 117 6.60 6.47 -9.58
C GLY A 117 6.13 5.04 -9.87
N LYS A 118 5.25 4.48 -9.03
CA LYS A 118 4.67 3.15 -9.27
C LYS A 118 3.76 3.10 -10.49
N ILE A 119 2.91 4.10 -10.69
CA ILE A 119 1.98 4.19 -11.81
C ILE A 119 2.76 4.22 -13.14
N TYR A 120 3.79 5.06 -13.23
CA TYR A 120 4.64 5.14 -14.42
C TYR A 120 5.48 3.89 -14.63
N LEU A 121 6.00 3.26 -13.57
CA LEU A 121 6.78 2.02 -13.67
C LEU A 121 5.93 0.85 -14.19
N GLN A 122 4.68 0.76 -13.76
CA GLN A 122 3.76 -0.32 -14.12
C GLN A 122 3.03 -0.07 -15.45
N GLY A 123 3.00 1.15 -15.94
CA GLY A 123 2.18 1.51 -17.10
C GLY A 123 0.68 1.36 -16.84
N LYS A 124 0.25 1.41 -15.57
CA LYS A 124 -1.14 1.27 -15.19
C LYS A 124 -1.78 2.66 -15.16
N TYR A 125 -2.81 2.88 -15.93
CA TYR A 125 -3.51 4.17 -16.11
C TYR A 125 -2.77 5.22 -16.98
N VAL A 126 -1.49 5.03 -17.23
CA VAL A 126 -0.66 5.88 -18.11
C VAL A 126 0.27 4.98 -18.92
N THR A 127 0.84 5.51 -20.02
CA THR A 127 1.91 4.81 -20.72
C THR A 127 3.11 4.62 -19.79
N GLN A 128 3.68 3.42 -19.78
CA GLN A 128 4.87 3.13 -19.00
C GLN A 128 6.01 4.07 -19.34
N ASP A 129 6.60 4.68 -18.31
CA ASP A 129 7.74 5.58 -18.44
C ASP A 129 8.69 5.40 -17.25
N VAL A 130 9.71 4.59 -17.46
CA VAL A 130 10.68 4.23 -16.41
C VAL A 130 11.49 5.45 -15.95
N LYS A 131 11.78 6.41 -16.85
CA LYS A 131 12.52 7.62 -16.49
C LYS A 131 11.70 8.54 -15.58
N LYS A 132 10.40 8.70 -15.90
CA LYS A 132 9.49 9.41 -14.98
C LYS A 132 9.32 8.70 -13.66
N ALA A 133 9.20 7.36 -13.68
CA ALA A 133 9.13 6.57 -12.46
C ALA A 133 10.35 6.79 -11.56
N GLU A 134 11.54 6.73 -12.14
CA GLU A 134 12.80 7.02 -11.46
C GLU A 134 12.82 8.42 -10.86
N ALA A 135 12.43 9.45 -11.65
CA ALA A 135 12.39 10.83 -11.18
C ALA A 135 11.45 11.00 -9.97
N TYR A 136 10.23 10.49 -10.05
CA TYR A 136 9.27 10.57 -8.95
C TYR A 136 9.72 9.78 -7.71
N PHE A 137 10.34 8.62 -7.88
CA PHE A 137 10.91 7.90 -6.74
C PHE A 137 12.07 8.67 -6.10
N LYS A 138 12.93 9.36 -6.88
CA LYS A 138 13.99 10.21 -6.34
C LYS A 138 13.43 11.36 -5.53
N MET A 139 12.45 12.09 -6.09
CA MET A 139 11.78 13.18 -5.37
C MET A 139 11.18 12.73 -4.03
N ALA A 140 10.55 11.57 -4.00
CA ALA A 140 10.00 11.01 -2.77
C ALA A 140 11.08 10.55 -1.79
N ALA A 141 12.14 9.90 -2.27
CA ALA A 141 13.24 9.40 -1.45
C ALA A 141 14.06 10.54 -0.81
N GLU A 142 14.25 11.65 -1.52
CA GLU A 142 14.88 12.88 -1.02
C GLU A 142 14.07 13.50 0.14
N GLN A 143 12.76 13.24 0.18
CA GLN A 143 11.88 13.58 1.30
C GLN A 143 11.78 12.46 2.34
N GLU A 144 12.77 11.58 2.40
CA GLU A 144 12.85 10.48 3.38
C GLU A 144 11.80 9.38 3.22
N ASN A 145 11.17 9.25 2.06
CA ASN A 145 10.26 8.14 1.80
C ASN A 145 11.05 6.83 1.60
N GLU A 146 11.05 5.99 2.60
CA GLU A 146 11.79 4.72 2.63
C GLU A 146 11.34 3.73 1.54
N TYR A 147 10.05 3.75 1.18
CA TYR A 147 9.54 2.88 0.12
C TYR A 147 10.00 3.32 -1.25
N ALA A 148 10.13 4.62 -1.48
CA ALA A 148 10.66 5.16 -2.72
C ALA A 148 12.15 4.84 -2.88
N ALA A 149 12.95 5.00 -1.82
CA ALA A 149 14.35 4.61 -1.79
C ALA A 149 14.51 3.09 -2.07
N TYR A 150 13.67 2.27 -1.46
CA TYR A 150 13.65 0.82 -1.74
C TYR A 150 13.33 0.51 -3.21
N GLN A 151 12.35 1.20 -3.83
CA GLN A 151 12.03 1.01 -5.24
C GLN A 151 13.19 1.43 -6.16
N LEU A 152 13.87 2.52 -5.85
CA LEU A 152 15.09 2.93 -6.57
C LEU A 152 16.19 1.86 -6.46
N GLY A 153 16.43 1.36 -5.27
CA GLY A 153 17.37 0.26 -5.06
C GLY A 153 17.06 -0.95 -5.92
N LYS A 154 15.79 -1.37 -5.96
CA LYS A 154 15.33 -2.45 -6.84
C LYS A 154 15.54 -2.14 -8.30
N LEU A 155 15.21 -0.92 -8.72
CA LEU A 155 15.27 -0.50 -10.11
C LEU A 155 16.71 -0.55 -10.64
N TYR A 156 17.70 -0.15 -9.84
CA TYR A 156 19.10 -0.18 -10.20
C TYR A 156 19.78 -1.56 -10.03
N LEU A 157 19.27 -2.41 -9.15
CA LEU A 157 19.80 -3.79 -8.97
C LEU A 157 19.23 -4.77 -9.99
N SER A 158 18.12 -4.43 -10.63
CA SER A 158 17.46 -5.24 -11.66
C SER A 158 17.86 -4.78 -13.04
N GLU A 159 18.03 -5.70 -13.99
CA GLU A 159 18.24 -5.41 -15.42
C GLU A 159 16.91 -5.28 -16.19
N GLU A 160 15.78 -5.34 -15.49
CA GLU A 160 14.44 -5.40 -16.12
C GLU A 160 14.07 -4.10 -16.83
N PHE A 161 14.40 -2.95 -16.23
CA PHE A 161 13.93 -1.64 -16.71
C PHE A 161 15.05 -0.66 -17.05
N LEU A 162 16.16 -0.72 -16.32
CA LEU A 162 17.34 0.14 -16.50
C LEU A 162 18.60 -0.72 -16.57
N PRO A 163 19.67 -0.20 -17.18
CA PRO A 163 20.98 -0.84 -17.04
C PRO A 163 21.34 -0.99 -15.56
N LYS A 164 21.79 -2.19 -15.18
CA LYS A 164 22.17 -2.49 -13.80
C LYS A 164 23.27 -1.57 -13.31
N ASP A 165 23.04 -0.95 -12.16
CA ASP A 165 24.02 -0.11 -11.44
C ASP A 165 24.02 -0.54 -9.97
N VAL A 166 24.89 -1.49 -9.68
CA VAL A 166 24.96 -2.12 -8.35
C VAL A 166 25.31 -1.09 -7.28
N GLU A 167 26.20 -0.17 -7.57
CA GLU A 167 26.63 0.85 -6.59
C GLU A 167 25.48 1.77 -6.20
N LYS A 168 24.76 2.32 -7.19
CA LYS A 168 23.57 3.13 -6.91
C LYS A 168 22.47 2.32 -6.24
N GLY A 169 22.26 1.08 -6.69
CA GLY A 169 21.27 0.19 -6.11
C GLY A 169 21.49 -0.07 -4.63
N ILE A 170 22.73 -0.37 -4.24
CA ILE A 170 23.10 -0.57 -2.83
C ILE A 170 22.93 0.71 -2.01
N ARG A 171 23.39 1.86 -2.51
CA ARG A 171 23.22 3.15 -1.80
C ARG A 171 21.76 3.44 -1.48
N TRP A 172 20.87 3.26 -2.45
CA TRP A 172 19.43 3.45 -2.23
C TRP A 172 18.81 2.41 -1.29
N MET A 173 19.28 1.16 -1.36
CA MET A 173 18.87 0.13 -0.41
C MET A 173 19.34 0.44 1.02
N GLU A 174 20.56 0.93 1.20
CA GLU A 174 21.10 1.36 2.49
C GLU A 174 20.30 2.54 3.04
N THR A 175 20.02 3.56 2.22
CA THR A 175 19.14 4.68 2.59
C THR A 175 17.77 4.19 3.08
N ALA A 176 17.15 3.25 2.36
CA ALA A 176 15.86 2.69 2.76
C ALA A 176 15.97 1.88 4.07
N ALA A 177 17.04 1.10 4.23
CA ALA A 177 17.27 0.27 5.41
C ALA A 177 17.51 1.12 6.68
N GLU A 178 18.27 2.22 6.58
CA GLU A 178 18.49 3.19 7.64
C GLU A 178 17.21 3.88 8.09
N LYS A 179 16.27 4.13 7.17
CA LYS A 179 14.93 4.65 7.48
C LYS A 179 13.97 3.58 8.02
N GLY A 180 14.45 2.35 8.21
CA GLY A 180 13.69 1.27 8.83
C GLY A 180 12.93 0.37 7.85
N ASN A 181 13.13 0.50 6.54
CA ASN A 181 12.44 -0.35 5.59
C ASN A 181 12.87 -1.82 5.71
N GLN A 182 12.00 -2.67 6.24
CA GLN A 182 12.29 -4.09 6.48
C GLN A 182 12.64 -4.87 5.21
N TYR A 183 12.09 -4.46 4.04
CA TYR A 183 12.34 -5.13 2.76
C TYR A 183 13.73 -4.79 2.22
N ALA A 184 14.18 -3.55 2.42
CA ALA A 184 15.53 -3.12 2.09
C ALA A 184 16.56 -3.84 2.98
N GLN A 185 16.32 -3.89 4.29
CA GLN A 185 17.15 -4.63 5.24
C GLN A 185 17.24 -6.12 4.86
N TYR A 186 16.12 -6.77 4.57
CA TYR A 186 16.12 -8.16 4.10
C TYR A 186 16.91 -8.35 2.79
N THR A 187 16.73 -7.45 1.84
CA THR A 187 17.41 -7.50 0.54
C THR A 187 18.92 -7.34 0.69
N LEU A 188 19.37 -6.34 1.47
CA LEU A 188 20.78 -6.14 1.79
C LEU A 188 21.38 -7.34 2.53
N GLY A 189 20.66 -7.86 3.51
CA GLY A 189 21.06 -9.06 4.22
C GLY A 189 21.34 -10.24 3.29
N LYS A 190 20.46 -10.45 2.30
CA LYS A 190 20.66 -11.48 1.25
C LYS A 190 21.86 -11.18 0.35
N LEU A 191 21.99 -9.94 -0.11
CA LEU A 191 23.09 -9.54 -0.99
C LEU A 191 24.44 -9.78 -0.33
N TYR A 192 24.61 -9.35 0.93
CA TYR A 192 25.83 -9.59 1.70
C TYR A 192 26.03 -11.07 2.06
N LEU A 193 24.95 -11.83 2.26
CA LEU A 193 25.05 -13.25 2.57
C LEU A 193 25.59 -14.07 1.40
N TYR A 194 25.11 -13.79 0.18
CA TYR A 194 25.45 -14.56 -0.99
C TYR A 194 26.61 -14.01 -1.81
N GLY A 195 26.87 -12.71 -1.75
CA GLY A 195 27.94 -12.08 -2.48
C GLY A 195 27.80 -12.10 -4.00
N TYR A 196 26.55 -12.10 -4.54
CA TYR A 196 26.34 -12.22 -6.00
C TYR A 196 26.80 -10.99 -6.78
N ASP A 197 26.50 -9.80 -6.29
CA ASP A 197 26.80 -8.52 -6.95
C ASP A 197 27.81 -7.68 -6.16
N ILE A 198 28.06 -8.04 -4.91
CA ILE A 198 28.96 -7.37 -3.97
C ILE A 198 29.75 -8.41 -3.19
N PRO A 199 30.90 -8.05 -2.62
CA PRO A 199 31.64 -8.97 -1.77
C PRO A 199 30.79 -9.52 -0.63
N GLN A 200 30.92 -10.82 -0.37
CA GLN A 200 30.23 -11.46 0.74
C GLN A 200 30.71 -10.87 2.07
N ASP A 201 29.76 -10.52 2.94
CA ASP A 201 30.01 -10.01 4.28
C ASP A 201 28.97 -10.59 5.25
N ARG A 202 29.41 -11.59 6.02
CA ARG A 202 28.54 -12.30 6.96
C ARG A 202 28.06 -11.42 8.11
N GLU A 203 28.89 -10.49 8.57
CA GLU A 203 28.54 -9.61 9.69
C GLU A 203 27.46 -8.63 9.28
N LYS A 204 27.63 -7.99 8.12
CA LYS A 204 26.59 -7.13 7.53
C LYS A 204 25.31 -7.91 7.20
N ALA A 205 25.45 -9.13 6.69
CA ALA A 205 24.28 -9.98 6.41
C ALA A 205 23.46 -10.23 7.68
N VAL A 206 24.13 -10.64 8.78
CA VAL A 206 23.47 -10.86 10.08
C VAL A 206 22.84 -9.56 10.62
N HIS A 207 23.57 -8.46 10.53
CA HIS A 207 23.08 -7.15 10.97
C HIS A 207 21.74 -6.78 10.29
N TYR A 208 21.71 -6.78 8.97
CA TYR A 208 20.52 -6.40 8.22
C TYR A 208 19.38 -7.43 8.35
N LEU A 209 19.68 -8.73 8.36
CA LEU A 209 18.65 -9.76 8.58
C LEU A 209 18.02 -9.64 9.95
N ARG A 210 18.81 -9.37 11.00
CA ARG A 210 18.31 -9.18 12.37
C ARG A 210 17.39 -7.96 12.45
N ALA A 211 17.81 -6.82 11.91
CA ALA A 211 16.97 -5.63 11.87
C ALA A 211 15.62 -5.86 11.15
N SER A 212 15.63 -6.65 10.07
CA SER A 212 14.40 -7.02 9.36
C SER A 212 13.53 -8.01 10.17
N ALA A 213 14.14 -9.00 10.83
CA ALA A 213 13.44 -9.99 11.64
C ALA A 213 12.78 -9.36 12.89
N GLU A 214 13.43 -8.41 13.54
CA GLU A 214 12.88 -7.65 14.67
C GLU A 214 11.61 -6.88 14.31
N GLN A 215 11.44 -6.54 13.03
CA GLN A 215 10.21 -5.95 12.49
C GLN A 215 9.17 -7.01 12.07
N GLY A 216 9.39 -8.29 12.37
CA GLY A 216 8.48 -9.38 12.08
C GLY A 216 8.64 -10.01 10.70
N ASN A 217 9.75 -9.76 10.00
CA ASN A 217 10.02 -10.43 8.73
C ASN A 217 10.43 -11.89 8.96
N ILE A 218 9.49 -12.80 8.78
CA ILE A 218 9.68 -14.25 8.99
C ILE A 218 10.76 -14.85 8.09
N TYR A 219 10.97 -14.30 6.90
CA TYR A 219 12.00 -14.77 5.98
C TYR A 219 13.40 -14.39 6.47
N ALA A 220 13.55 -13.20 7.05
CA ALA A 220 14.81 -12.79 7.67
C ALA A 220 15.15 -13.67 8.87
N GLN A 221 14.15 -13.98 9.73
CA GLN A 221 14.33 -14.92 10.84
C GLN A 221 14.76 -16.30 10.36
N PHE A 222 14.11 -16.83 9.33
CA PHE A 222 14.49 -18.13 8.75
C PHE A 222 15.95 -18.19 8.30
N PHE A 223 16.50 -17.07 7.74
CA PHE A 223 17.91 -17.03 7.37
C PHE A 223 18.83 -17.03 8.58
N LEU A 224 18.51 -16.26 9.62
CA LEU A 224 19.27 -16.21 10.86
C LEU A 224 19.34 -17.59 11.51
N ASP A 225 18.21 -18.28 11.64
CA ASP A 225 18.13 -19.61 12.24
C ASP A 225 19.01 -20.63 11.49
N ARG A 226 19.13 -20.50 10.17
CA ARG A 226 20.01 -21.36 9.36
C ARG A 226 21.48 -20.96 9.42
N MET A 227 21.77 -19.69 9.65
CA MET A 227 23.16 -19.23 9.84
C MET A 227 23.71 -19.67 11.19
N ASP A 228 22.85 -19.78 12.21
CA ASP A 228 23.22 -20.24 13.55
C ASP A 228 23.34 -21.77 13.63
N SER A 229 22.49 -22.49 12.85
CA SER A 229 22.62 -23.93 12.69
C SER A 229 23.71 -24.27 11.67
N SER A 230 24.97 -24.16 12.06
CA SER A 230 26.15 -24.47 11.25
C SER A 230 26.19 -25.93 10.82
N HIS A 231 25.47 -26.31 9.77
CA HIS A 231 25.59 -27.62 9.14
C HIS A 231 25.34 -27.57 7.64
N GLU A 232 26.38 -27.93 6.89
CA GLU A 232 26.52 -28.46 5.54
C GLU A 232 26.19 -27.63 4.27
N PRO A 233 27.13 -27.69 3.27
CA PRO A 233 27.00 -26.98 1.97
C PRO A 233 25.80 -27.42 1.11
N SER A 234 25.26 -28.64 1.32
CA SER A 234 24.07 -29.13 0.62
C SER A 234 22.79 -28.41 1.00
N ALA A 235 22.74 -27.79 2.19
CA ALA A 235 21.62 -26.98 2.65
C ALA A 235 21.51 -25.66 1.89
N ILE A 236 22.60 -25.10 1.38
CA ILE A 236 22.63 -23.84 0.61
C ILE A 236 21.88 -23.99 -0.71
N LEU A 237 22.07 -25.08 -1.42
CA LEU A 237 21.38 -25.34 -2.71
C LEU A 237 19.87 -25.54 -2.53
N THR A 238 19.47 -26.21 -1.44
CA THR A 238 18.05 -26.40 -1.10
C THR A 238 17.43 -25.09 -0.64
N ALA A 239 18.17 -24.28 0.13
CA ALA A 239 17.76 -22.94 0.53
C ALA A 239 17.59 -21.99 -0.68
N THR A 240 18.48 -22.04 -1.67
CA THR A 240 18.39 -21.22 -2.88
C THR A 240 17.15 -21.54 -3.71
N ARG A 241 16.76 -22.81 -3.80
CA ARG A 241 15.52 -23.24 -4.47
C ARG A 241 14.27 -22.81 -3.69
N LEU A 242 14.29 -22.97 -2.38
CA LEU A 242 13.20 -22.51 -1.51
C LEU A 242 13.07 -21.00 -1.57
N LEU A 243 14.18 -20.26 -1.63
CA LEU A 243 14.21 -18.81 -1.76
C LEU A 243 13.56 -18.28 -3.04
N ARG A 244 13.86 -18.88 -4.19
CA ARG A 244 13.16 -18.49 -5.43
C ARG A 244 11.67 -18.71 -5.34
N HIS A 245 11.25 -19.77 -4.67
CA HIS A 245 9.83 -20.04 -4.45
C HIS A 245 9.22 -19.03 -3.46
N LEU A 246 9.90 -18.74 -2.36
CA LEU A 246 9.49 -17.75 -1.36
C LEU A 246 9.52 -16.32 -1.91
N GLU A 247 10.50 -15.97 -2.73
CA GLU A 247 10.58 -14.67 -3.39
C GLU A 247 9.40 -14.46 -4.35
N LYS A 248 8.99 -15.52 -5.07
CA LYS A 248 7.78 -15.50 -5.89
C LYS A 248 6.52 -15.33 -5.04
N LEU A 249 6.39 -16.05 -3.93
CA LEU A 249 5.29 -15.90 -2.98
C LEU A 249 5.28 -14.52 -2.33
N PHE A 250 6.44 -13.98 -1.98
CA PHE A 250 6.59 -12.65 -1.40
C PHE A 250 6.24 -11.55 -2.41
N GLN A 251 6.65 -11.69 -3.67
CA GLN A 251 6.21 -10.79 -4.75
C GLN A 251 4.70 -10.87 -4.96
N GLU A 252 4.13 -12.05 -4.90
CA GLU A 252 2.68 -12.25 -5.01
C GLU A 252 1.94 -11.67 -3.80
N ASP A 253 2.48 -11.80 -2.59
CA ASP A 253 1.88 -11.28 -1.35
C ASP A 253 2.07 -9.75 -1.21
N TYR A 254 3.23 -9.24 -1.61
CA TYR A 254 3.50 -7.81 -1.75
C TYR A 254 2.60 -7.17 -2.81
N GLN A 255 2.43 -7.81 -3.97
CA GLN A 255 1.48 -7.39 -4.99
C GLN A 255 0.03 -7.45 -4.48
N ARG A 256 -0.32 -8.42 -3.64
CA ARG A 256 -1.63 -8.52 -2.98
C ARG A 256 -1.84 -7.41 -1.97
N ASN A 257 -0.87 -7.12 -1.12
CA ASN A 257 -0.97 -6.10 -0.07
C ASN A 257 -0.97 -4.68 -0.63
N ILE A 258 -0.22 -4.41 -1.72
CA ILE A 258 -0.20 -3.10 -2.39
C ILE A 258 -1.38 -2.93 -3.34
N SER A 259 -1.87 -4.00 -3.97
CA SER A 259 -3.04 -3.96 -4.85
C SER A 259 -4.38 -4.13 -4.12
N GLY A 260 -4.41 -3.99 -2.80
CA GLY A 260 -5.63 -4.04 -2.01
C GLY A 260 -6.29 -5.42 -2.03
N SER A 261 -5.70 -6.40 -1.33
CA SER A 261 -6.21 -7.79 -1.28
C SER A 261 -7.63 -7.89 -0.75
N ILE A 262 -8.08 -6.92 0.03
CA ILE A 262 -9.48 -6.77 0.46
C ILE A 262 -10.40 -6.65 -0.76
N TYR A 263 -10.01 -5.92 -1.80
CA TYR A 263 -10.82 -5.73 -3.01
C TYR A 263 -10.82 -6.92 -3.97
N ARG A 264 -9.78 -7.76 -4.01
CA ARG A 264 -9.82 -8.99 -4.82
C ARG A 264 -10.77 -10.04 -4.24
N ILE A 265 -10.83 -10.16 -2.93
CA ILE A 265 -11.80 -11.02 -2.23
C ILE A 265 -13.20 -10.48 -2.46
N ASP A 266 -13.40 -9.18 -2.37
CA ASP A 266 -14.69 -8.52 -2.56
C ASP A 266 -15.13 -8.56 -4.03
N ARG A 267 -14.23 -8.37 -5.01
CA ARG A 267 -14.52 -8.50 -6.44
C ARG A 267 -14.92 -9.93 -6.83
N LYS A 268 -14.23 -10.94 -6.28
CA LYS A 268 -14.57 -12.35 -6.49
C LYS A 268 -15.87 -12.72 -5.80
N ARG A 269 -16.16 -12.12 -4.64
CA ARG A 269 -17.42 -12.27 -3.91
C ARG A 269 -18.56 -11.56 -4.61
N ARG A 270 -18.36 -10.34 -5.13
CA ARG A 270 -19.35 -9.59 -5.94
C ARG A 270 -19.67 -10.31 -7.24
N ARG A 271 -18.67 -10.86 -7.92
CA ARG A 271 -18.88 -11.67 -9.13
C ARG A 271 -19.69 -12.92 -8.84
N ARG A 272 -19.40 -13.66 -7.75
CA ARG A 272 -20.20 -14.81 -7.30
C ARG A 272 -21.62 -14.43 -6.87
N LEU A 273 -21.81 -13.26 -6.27
CA LEU A 273 -23.13 -12.74 -5.90
C LEU A 273 -23.93 -12.30 -7.15
N ALA A 274 -23.28 -11.69 -8.13
CA ALA A 274 -23.89 -11.34 -9.41
C ALA A 274 -24.27 -12.59 -10.19
N GLU A 275 -23.39 -13.61 -10.26
CA GLU A 275 -23.68 -14.91 -10.87
C GLU A 275 -24.85 -15.64 -10.16
N LYS A 276 -24.93 -15.56 -8.82
CA LYS A 276 -26.05 -16.11 -8.06
C LYS A 276 -27.36 -15.36 -8.30
N LYS A 277 -27.34 -14.03 -8.40
CA LYS A 277 -28.52 -13.22 -8.73
C LYS A 277 -29.03 -13.50 -10.15
N HIS A 278 -28.11 -13.63 -11.12
CA HIS A 278 -28.47 -14.05 -12.48
C HIS A 278 -29.08 -15.46 -12.53
N ALA A 279 -28.51 -16.39 -11.76
CA ALA A 279 -29.03 -17.76 -11.67
C ALA A 279 -30.38 -17.86 -10.91
N GLN A 280 -30.71 -16.90 -10.04
CA GLN A 280 -31.98 -16.81 -9.36
C GLN A 280 -33.03 -16.10 -10.22
N GLY A 281 -32.69 -15.06 -10.98
CA GLY A 281 -33.59 -14.37 -11.92
C GLY A 281 -34.06 -15.26 -13.04
N HIS A 282 -33.26 -16.20 -13.55
CA HIS A 282 -33.71 -17.19 -14.54
C HIS A 282 -34.61 -18.29 -13.97
N LYS A 283 -34.75 -18.41 -12.65
CA LYS A 283 -35.71 -19.37 -12.04
C LYS A 283 -37.10 -18.78 -11.78
N GLU A 284 -37.22 -17.46 -11.78
CA GLU A 284 -38.50 -16.78 -11.59
C GLU A 284 -39.24 -16.56 -12.94
N ASP A 285 -38.53 -16.51 -14.06
CA ASP A 285 -39.14 -16.34 -15.40
C ASP A 285 -39.69 -17.63 -16.00
N ASP A 286 -39.40 -18.81 -15.42
CA ASP A 286 -39.89 -20.11 -15.93
C ASP A 286 -41.21 -20.58 -15.28
N GLN A 287 -41.90 -19.74 -14.50
CA GLN A 287 -43.20 -20.02 -13.96
C GLN A 287 -44.30 -19.13 -14.61
N GLU A 288 -44.62 -19.39 -15.85
CA GLU A 288 -45.87 -18.91 -16.42
C GLU A 288 -47.06 -19.63 -15.76
N PRO A 289 -48.08 -18.90 -15.34
CA PRO A 289 -49.29 -19.52 -14.82
C PRO A 289 -50.12 -20.11 -15.95
N VAL A 290 -50.34 -21.41 -15.92
CA VAL A 290 -51.36 -22.09 -16.74
C VAL A 290 -52.71 -21.50 -16.42
N GLN A 291 -53.23 -20.68 -17.31
CA GLN A 291 -54.64 -20.27 -17.30
C GLN A 291 -55.54 -21.50 -17.54
N LYS A 292 -56.26 -21.89 -16.53
CA LYS A 292 -57.43 -22.77 -16.71
C LYS A 292 -58.59 -21.95 -17.26
N ILE A 293 -58.97 -22.26 -18.48
CA ILE A 293 -60.25 -21.90 -19.08
C ILE A 293 -61.28 -22.80 -18.45
N TYR A 294 -62.26 -22.22 -17.75
CA TYR A 294 -63.68 -22.55 -17.75
C TYR A 294 -64.48 -21.32 -17.33
#